data_22a25d223d48027ea359b6c6040d2490
#
_entry.id   22a25d223d48027ea359b6c6040d2490
#
_cell.length_a   1.000
_cell.length_b   1.000
_cell.length_c   1.000
_cell.angle_alpha   90.00
_cell.angle_beta   90.00
_cell.angle_gamma   90.00
#
_symmetry.space_group_name_H-M   'P 1'
#
loop_
_entity.id
_entity.type
_entity.pdbx_description
1 polymer ?
#
loop_
_entity_poly.entity_id
_entity_poly.type
_entity_poly.pdbx_seq_one_letter_code
_entity_poly.pdbx_strand_id
1 'polypeptide(L)'
;MSESAVNAIRWTSADIELLEADEWKQYEIVDGELFVTRAPHIGHQDATGQIYTELLLWSRATGLGKPFITPGVIFTDTDNVIPDVIWISRERLATIVDDEGHLTAAPELIVEVLSLGSTNERRDREAKLKLYSVKGVQEYWIVDWRSRQVEIYRRENAQLQAVSTLFATDAIASPLLPGFECKIERFF
;
A
#
# COMPACT_ATOMS: atom_id res chain seq x y z
N MET A 1 -14.47 0.94 -39.58
CA MET A 1 -13.60 2.07 -39.20
C MET A 1 -12.76 1.60 -38.02
N SER A 2 -11.46 1.37 -38.30
CA SER A 2 -10.52 0.90 -37.26
C SER A 2 -10.16 2.11 -36.38
N GLU A 3 -10.58 2.12 -35.13
CA GLU A 3 -9.99 3.01 -34.15
C GLU A 3 -8.51 2.63 -34.02
N SER A 4 -7.63 3.54 -34.45
CA SER A 4 -6.21 3.43 -34.17
C SER A 4 -6.06 3.52 -32.65
N ALA A 5 -5.70 2.39 -32.02
CA ALA A 5 -5.27 2.38 -30.63
C ALA A 5 -4.10 3.38 -30.52
N VAL A 6 -4.35 4.50 -29.85
CA VAL A 6 -3.27 5.39 -29.43
C VAL A 6 -2.43 4.54 -28.47
N ASN A 7 -1.21 4.19 -28.87
CA ASN A 7 -0.26 3.52 -27.99
C ASN A 7 0.00 4.48 -26.83
N ALA A 8 -0.66 4.27 -25.70
CA ALA A 8 -0.36 4.99 -24.48
C ALA A 8 1.11 4.73 -24.12
N ILE A 9 1.85 5.79 -23.80
CA ILE A 9 3.23 5.67 -23.32
C ILE A 9 3.17 4.82 -22.05
N ARG A 10 3.93 3.74 -22.01
CA ARG A 10 4.09 2.90 -20.81
C ARG A 10 5.42 3.25 -20.14
N TRP A 11 5.34 3.61 -18.89
CA TRP A 11 6.48 3.92 -18.05
C TRP A 11 7.10 2.66 -17.45
N THR A 12 8.41 2.67 -17.28
CA THR A 12 9.20 1.60 -16.66
C THR A 12 10.06 2.13 -15.51
N SER A 13 10.59 1.25 -14.69
CA SER A 13 11.51 1.62 -13.61
C SER A 13 12.73 2.38 -14.15
N ALA A 14 13.26 1.98 -15.31
CA ALA A 14 14.37 2.69 -15.96
C ALA A 14 14.01 4.12 -16.38
N ASP A 15 12.76 4.39 -16.74
CA ASP A 15 12.32 5.75 -17.07
C ASP A 15 12.28 6.65 -15.83
N ILE A 16 11.95 6.09 -14.63
CA ILE A 16 12.00 6.85 -13.36
C ILE A 16 13.43 7.31 -13.08
N GLU A 17 14.44 6.49 -13.33
CA GLU A 17 15.85 6.84 -13.12
C GLU A 17 16.31 8.04 -13.97
N LEU A 18 15.64 8.29 -15.08
CA LEU A 18 15.91 9.43 -15.96
C LEU A 18 15.19 10.72 -15.52
N LEU A 19 14.24 10.63 -14.59
CA LEU A 19 13.58 11.81 -14.06
C LEU A 19 14.50 12.52 -13.09
N GLU A 20 14.45 13.86 -13.11
CA GLU A 20 15.21 14.65 -12.13
C GLU A 20 14.78 14.29 -10.71
N ALA A 21 15.77 13.99 -9.87
CA ALA A 21 15.54 13.74 -8.45
C ALA A 21 14.93 15.00 -7.81
N ASP A 22 13.72 14.89 -7.33
CA ASP A 22 13.02 15.96 -6.59
C ASP A 22 12.61 15.38 -5.23
N GLU A 23 13.26 15.82 -4.17
CA GLU A 23 13.05 15.34 -2.78
C GLU A 23 11.59 15.48 -2.32
N TRP A 24 10.80 16.29 -3.01
CA TRP A 24 9.39 16.54 -2.70
C TRP A 24 8.42 15.68 -3.52
N LYS A 25 8.93 14.81 -4.39
CA LYS A 25 8.10 13.97 -5.25
C LYS A 25 8.40 12.48 -5.04
N GLN A 26 7.35 11.71 -5.04
CA GLN A 26 7.41 10.26 -5.14
C GLN A 26 6.85 9.84 -6.49
N TYR A 27 7.49 8.89 -7.11
CA TYR A 27 7.13 8.34 -8.41
C TYR A 27 6.72 6.88 -8.22
N GLU A 28 5.53 6.53 -8.69
CA GLU A 28 5.03 5.16 -8.69
C GLU A 28 4.56 4.80 -10.10
N ILE A 29 4.70 3.53 -10.48
CA ILE A 29 4.19 3.00 -11.73
C ILE A 29 3.22 1.88 -11.42
N VAL A 30 2.02 1.95 -11.97
CA VAL A 30 1.00 0.90 -11.89
C VAL A 30 0.50 0.58 -13.29
N ASP A 31 0.69 -0.65 -13.75
CA ASP A 31 0.36 -1.09 -15.12
C ASP A 31 0.94 -0.17 -16.20
N GLY A 32 2.16 0.36 -15.97
CA GLY A 32 2.85 1.28 -16.88
C GLY A 32 2.33 2.72 -16.87
N GLU A 33 1.42 3.08 -16.01
CA GLU A 33 0.97 4.46 -15.79
C GLU A 33 1.78 5.10 -14.66
N LEU A 34 2.38 6.29 -14.93
CA LEU A 34 3.17 7.03 -13.96
C LEU A 34 2.27 7.89 -13.07
N PHE A 35 2.39 7.70 -11.77
CA PHE A 35 1.80 8.54 -10.74
C PHE A 35 2.87 9.34 -10.02
N VAL A 36 2.66 10.64 -9.90
CA VAL A 36 3.57 11.56 -9.22
C VAL A 36 2.84 12.18 -8.05
N THR A 37 3.31 11.90 -6.84
CA THR A 37 2.77 12.48 -5.62
C THR A 37 3.77 13.46 -5.00
N ARG A 38 3.26 14.45 -4.26
CA ARG A 38 4.07 15.41 -3.52
C ARG A 38 4.08 15.06 -2.04
N ALA A 39 4.87 15.80 -1.27
CA ALA A 39 4.91 15.67 0.19
C ALA A 39 3.48 15.59 0.77
N PRO A 40 3.20 14.57 1.60
CA PRO A 40 1.86 14.30 2.10
C PRO A 40 1.40 15.35 3.13
N HIS A 41 0.08 15.46 3.29
CA HIS A 41 -0.53 16.28 4.35
C HIS A 41 -0.18 15.73 5.74
N ILE A 42 -0.05 16.62 6.75
CA ILE A 42 0.32 16.20 8.11
C ILE A 42 -0.64 15.16 8.71
N GLY A 43 -1.95 15.26 8.42
CA GLY A 43 -2.93 14.25 8.87
C GLY A 43 -2.74 12.88 8.22
N HIS A 44 -2.26 12.83 6.98
CA HIS A 44 -1.86 11.58 6.32
C HIS A 44 -0.64 10.98 7.03
N GLN A 45 0.37 11.80 7.32
CA GLN A 45 1.58 11.34 8.01
C GLN A 45 1.31 10.86 9.42
N ASP A 46 0.42 11.56 10.16
CA ASP A 46 0.01 11.15 11.49
C ASP A 46 -0.67 9.77 11.46
N ALA A 47 -1.68 9.60 10.61
CA ALA A 47 -2.34 8.30 10.45
C ALA A 47 -1.37 7.18 10.06
N THR A 48 -0.47 7.43 9.10
CA THR A 48 0.58 6.48 8.71
C THR A 48 1.46 6.08 9.89
N GLY A 49 1.91 7.05 10.68
CA GLY A 49 2.73 6.84 11.87
C GLY A 49 2.02 6.06 12.97
N GLN A 50 0.74 6.36 13.24
CA GLN A 50 -0.07 5.66 14.25
C GLN A 50 -0.31 4.19 13.84
N ILE A 51 -0.71 3.94 12.60
CA ILE A 51 -0.91 2.58 12.07
C ILE A 51 0.38 1.77 12.17
N TYR A 52 1.49 2.33 11.71
CA TYR A 52 2.80 1.69 11.83
C TYR A 52 3.13 1.35 13.29
N THR A 53 2.87 2.27 14.21
CA THR A 53 3.16 2.10 15.63
C THR A 53 2.37 0.94 16.23
N GLU A 54 1.06 0.85 15.97
CA GLU A 54 0.22 -0.24 16.46
C GLU A 54 0.68 -1.60 15.92
N LEU A 55 0.98 -1.68 14.62
CA LEU A 55 1.52 -2.89 14.00
C LEU A 55 2.90 -3.26 14.55
N LEU A 56 3.76 -2.26 14.83
CA LEU A 56 5.10 -2.47 15.38
C LEU A 56 5.05 -3.00 16.82
N LEU A 57 4.20 -2.45 17.67
CA LEU A 57 4.03 -2.89 19.06
C LEU A 57 3.57 -4.35 19.12
N TRP A 58 2.56 -4.69 18.32
CA TRP A 58 2.09 -6.07 18.21
C TRP A 58 3.18 -7.00 17.64
N SER A 59 3.89 -6.58 16.59
CA SER A 59 4.96 -7.38 15.97
C SER A 59 6.12 -7.65 16.92
N ARG A 60 6.48 -6.68 17.78
CA ARG A 60 7.50 -6.86 18.81
C ARG A 60 7.08 -7.86 19.87
N ALA A 61 5.80 -7.84 20.27
CA ALA A 61 5.27 -8.75 21.28
C ALA A 61 5.18 -10.19 20.78
N THR A 62 4.84 -10.40 19.49
CA THR A 62 4.62 -11.73 18.91
C THR A 62 5.86 -12.31 18.22
N GLY A 63 6.69 -11.45 17.65
CA GLY A 63 7.84 -11.85 16.86
C GLY A 63 7.51 -12.46 15.49
N LEU A 64 6.24 -12.40 15.03
CA LEU A 64 5.78 -13.07 13.81
C LEU A 64 6.23 -12.36 12.51
N GLY A 65 6.48 -11.06 12.56
CA GLY A 65 6.86 -10.30 11.39
C GLY A 65 7.26 -8.87 11.74
N LYS A 66 7.21 -7.99 10.75
CA LYS A 66 7.63 -6.60 10.92
C LYS A 66 6.85 -5.67 9.98
N PRO A 67 6.39 -4.50 10.45
CA PRO A 67 5.90 -3.44 9.59
C PRO A 67 7.06 -2.60 9.04
N PHE A 68 6.84 -1.99 7.87
CA PHE A 68 7.72 -0.97 7.27
C PHE A 68 6.88 0.21 6.80
N ILE A 69 7.48 1.40 6.82
CA ILE A 69 6.92 2.64 6.28
C ILE A 69 7.55 2.92 4.92
N THR A 70 6.73 3.23 3.94
CA THR A 70 7.13 3.65 2.59
C THR A 70 8.24 2.79 1.95
N PRO A 71 8.13 1.43 2.00
CA PRO A 71 9.11 0.59 1.35
C PRO A 71 8.92 0.62 -0.16
N GLY A 72 10.02 0.55 -0.92
CA GLY A 72 9.94 0.28 -2.36
C GLY A 72 9.49 -1.15 -2.61
N VAL A 73 8.48 -1.33 -3.46
CA VAL A 73 7.98 -2.64 -3.90
C VAL A 73 8.01 -2.68 -5.43
N ILE A 74 8.94 -3.43 -5.99
CA ILE A 74 9.17 -3.55 -7.43
C ILE A 74 8.67 -4.92 -7.89
N PHE A 75 7.44 -4.99 -8.35
CA PHE A 75 6.86 -6.24 -8.84
C PHE A 75 7.34 -6.60 -10.24
N THR A 76 7.45 -5.59 -11.10
CA THR A 76 7.94 -5.65 -12.50
C THR A 76 8.45 -4.28 -12.90
N ASP A 77 9.04 -4.17 -14.07
CA ASP A 77 9.48 -2.89 -14.66
C ASP A 77 8.34 -1.87 -14.79
N THR A 78 7.10 -2.35 -14.94
CA THR A 78 5.90 -1.52 -15.11
C THR A 78 4.99 -1.46 -13.90
N ASP A 79 5.41 -2.06 -12.77
CA ASP A 79 4.70 -2.06 -11.49
C ASP A 79 5.70 -1.81 -10.36
N ASN A 80 5.90 -0.56 -10.03
CA ASN A 80 6.82 -0.09 -8.98
C ASN A 80 6.06 0.88 -8.07
N VAL A 81 5.85 0.51 -6.82
CA VAL A 81 5.00 1.26 -5.88
C VAL A 81 5.68 1.47 -4.53
N ILE A 82 5.22 2.48 -3.81
CA ILE A 82 5.70 2.85 -2.47
C ILE A 82 4.49 2.93 -1.54
N PRO A 83 4.00 1.80 -1.02
CA PRO A 83 2.86 1.79 -0.09
C PRO A 83 3.19 2.54 1.21
N ASP A 84 2.19 3.18 1.84
CA ASP A 84 2.39 3.94 3.06
C ASP A 84 2.85 3.07 4.23
N VAL A 85 2.19 1.94 4.47
CA VAL A 85 2.61 0.94 5.46
C VAL A 85 2.42 -0.46 4.89
N ILE A 86 3.36 -1.33 5.18
CA ILE A 86 3.19 -2.78 4.96
C ILE A 86 3.43 -3.54 6.26
N TRP A 87 2.89 -4.75 6.34
CA TRP A 87 3.37 -5.75 7.27
C TRP A 87 3.76 -7.01 6.53
N ILE A 88 4.87 -7.61 6.94
CA ILE A 88 5.44 -8.79 6.32
C ILE A 88 5.91 -9.80 7.38
N SER A 89 5.63 -11.09 7.18
CA SER A 89 6.11 -12.15 8.05
C SER A 89 7.63 -12.32 7.95
N ARG A 90 8.25 -12.86 9.00
CA ARG A 90 9.71 -13.13 9.00
C ARG A 90 10.13 -14.06 7.88
N GLU A 91 9.34 -15.09 7.63
CA GLU A 91 9.62 -16.09 6.61
C GLU A 91 9.64 -15.46 5.22
N ARG A 92 8.64 -14.65 4.93
CA ARG A 92 8.51 -13.98 3.63
C ARG A 92 9.57 -12.89 3.44
N LEU A 93 9.83 -12.09 4.46
CA LEU A 93 10.86 -11.04 4.42
C LEU A 93 12.23 -11.59 4.03
N ALA A 94 12.58 -12.78 4.51
CA ALA A 94 13.86 -13.42 4.20
C ALA A 94 14.02 -13.87 2.73
N THR A 95 12.94 -13.85 1.94
CA THR A 95 12.92 -14.41 0.58
C THR A 95 12.63 -13.41 -0.53
N ILE A 96 12.12 -12.20 -0.19
CA ILE A 96 11.64 -11.26 -1.20
C ILE A 96 12.34 -9.89 -1.19
N VAL A 97 13.41 -9.75 -0.43
CA VAL A 97 14.23 -8.52 -0.43
C VAL A 97 15.40 -8.73 -1.39
N ASP A 98 15.59 -7.78 -2.30
CA ASP A 98 16.74 -7.77 -3.21
C ASP A 98 18.00 -7.16 -2.56
N ASP A 99 19.10 -7.14 -3.29
CA ASP A 99 20.39 -6.62 -2.81
C ASP A 99 20.38 -5.09 -2.59
N GLU A 100 19.41 -4.38 -3.16
CA GLU A 100 19.22 -2.94 -3.02
C GLU A 100 18.27 -2.59 -1.85
N GLY A 101 17.63 -3.62 -1.27
CA GLY A 101 16.71 -3.47 -0.13
C GLY A 101 15.25 -3.24 -0.52
N HIS A 102 14.88 -3.45 -1.79
CA HIS A 102 13.50 -3.37 -2.24
C HIS A 102 12.79 -4.73 -2.10
N LEU A 103 11.47 -4.69 -1.97
CA LEU A 103 10.65 -5.89 -2.03
C LEU A 103 10.36 -6.25 -3.50
N THR A 104 10.64 -7.49 -3.88
CA THR A 104 10.41 -8.02 -5.24
C THR A 104 9.11 -8.82 -5.38
N ALA A 105 8.35 -8.96 -4.29
CA ALA A 105 7.06 -9.64 -4.27
C ALA A 105 6.13 -9.01 -3.21
N ALA A 106 4.84 -9.36 -3.26
CA ALA A 106 3.83 -8.80 -2.36
C ALA A 106 4.09 -9.15 -0.89
N PRO A 107 4.05 -8.18 0.04
CA PRO A 107 3.87 -8.46 1.46
C PRO A 107 2.47 -9.04 1.71
N GLU A 108 2.22 -9.55 2.91
CA GLU A 108 0.90 -10.08 3.26
C GLU A 108 -0.14 -8.97 3.44
N LEU A 109 0.22 -7.88 4.10
CA LEU A 109 -0.65 -6.72 4.34
C LEU A 109 -0.05 -5.47 3.71
N ILE A 110 -0.89 -4.72 3.00
CA ILE A 110 -0.61 -3.35 2.54
C ILE A 110 -1.65 -2.40 3.11
N VAL A 111 -1.22 -1.22 3.51
CA VAL A 111 -2.06 -0.12 3.96
C VAL A 111 -1.74 1.12 3.13
N GLU A 112 -2.76 1.74 2.55
CA GLU A 112 -2.67 3.03 1.89
C GLU A 112 -3.53 4.05 2.64
N VAL A 113 -2.94 5.17 2.96
CA VAL A 113 -3.63 6.31 3.57
C VAL A 113 -3.98 7.30 2.47
N LEU A 114 -5.25 7.62 2.30
CA LEU A 114 -5.71 8.43 1.17
C LEU A 114 -5.09 9.82 1.17
N SER A 115 -4.47 10.17 0.06
CA SER A 115 -4.02 11.53 -0.23
C SER A 115 -5.16 12.39 -0.75
N LEU A 116 -5.05 13.73 -0.62
CA LEU A 116 -6.05 14.65 -1.14
C LEU A 116 -6.11 14.60 -2.68
N GLY A 117 -7.32 14.66 -3.20
CA GLY A 117 -7.61 14.73 -4.64
C GLY A 117 -8.17 13.45 -5.22
N SER A 118 -9.19 13.60 -6.07
CA SER A 118 -9.93 12.47 -6.67
C SER A 118 -9.05 11.51 -7.50
N THR A 119 -8.00 12.01 -8.14
CA THR A 119 -7.05 11.19 -8.90
C THR A 119 -6.26 10.25 -7.97
N ASN A 120 -5.79 10.75 -6.83
CA ASN A 120 -5.06 9.94 -5.85
C ASN A 120 -5.97 8.88 -5.23
N GLU A 121 -7.18 9.27 -4.82
CA GLU A 121 -8.16 8.34 -4.25
C GLU A 121 -8.54 7.23 -5.24
N ARG A 122 -8.73 7.61 -6.51
CA ARG A 122 -9.04 6.64 -7.57
C ARG A 122 -7.87 5.68 -7.81
N ARG A 123 -6.63 6.17 -7.78
CA ARG A 123 -5.44 5.31 -7.88
C ARG A 123 -5.47 4.22 -6.81
N ASP A 124 -5.67 4.59 -5.54
CA ASP A 124 -5.60 3.65 -4.42
C ASP A 124 -6.81 2.69 -4.41
N ARG A 125 -8.01 3.18 -4.77
CA ARG A 125 -9.25 2.38 -4.77
C ARG A 125 -9.44 1.50 -6.01
N GLU A 126 -8.82 1.83 -7.14
CA GLU A 126 -8.99 1.10 -8.39
C GLU A 126 -7.67 0.49 -8.87
N ALA A 127 -6.67 1.31 -9.22
CA ALA A 127 -5.44 0.84 -9.85
C ALA A 127 -4.60 -0.03 -8.90
N LYS A 128 -4.33 0.45 -7.68
CA LYS A 128 -3.56 -0.31 -6.68
C LYS A 128 -4.35 -1.51 -6.15
N LEU A 129 -5.67 -1.39 -5.94
CA LEU A 129 -6.50 -2.53 -5.55
C LEU A 129 -6.41 -3.67 -6.57
N LYS A 130 -6.48 -3.36 -7.88
CA LYS A 130 -6.28 -4.33 -8.96
C LYS A 130 -4.87 -4.90 -8.95
N LEU A 131 -3.84 -4.05 -8.86
CA LEU A 131 -2.45 -4.46 -8.80
C LEU A 131 -2.21 -5.43 -7.63
N TYR A 132 -2.58 -5.05 -6.42
CA TYR A 132 -2.39 -5.85 -5.22
C TYR A 132 -3.17 -7.17 -5.26
N SER A 133 -4.37 -7.17 -5.88
CA SER A 133 -5.11 -8.40 -6.18
C SER A 133 -4.30 -9.34 -7.06
N VAL A 134 -3.78 -8.86 -8.18
CA VAL A 134 -3.00 -9.68 -9.14
C VAL A 134 -1.69 -10.16 -8.53
N LYS A 135 -0.99 -9.32 -7.75
CA LYS A 135 0.32 -9.65 -7.18
C LYS A 135 0.26 -10.53 -5.93
N GLY A 136 -0.92 -10.79 -5.38
CA GLY A 136 -1.06 -11.78 -4.31
C GLY A 136 -1.04 -11.24 -2.89
N VAL A 137 -1.27 -9.93 -2.69
CA VAL A 137 -1.50 -9.35 -1.36
C VAL A 137 -2.68 -10.06 -0.69
N GLN A 138 -2.56 -10.38 0.60
CA GLN A 138 -3.57 -11.13 1.34
C GLN A 138 -4.63 -10.23 1.96
N GLU A 139 -4.22 -9.07 2.46
CA GLU A 139 -5.12 -8.07 3.04
C GLU A 139 -4.67 -6.67 2.62
N TYR A 140 -5.64 -5.80 2.32
CA TYR A 140 -5.40 -4.42 1.91
C TYR A 140 -6.33 -3.50 2.69
N TRP A 141 -5.77 -2.47 3.33
CA TRP A 141 -6.51 -1.45 4.06
C TRP A 141 -6.40 -0.12 3.35
N ILE A 142 -7.53 0.53 3.10
CA ILE A 142 -7.60 1.90 2.61
C ILE A 142 -8.09 2.78 3.76
N VAL A 143 -7.26 3.72 4.18
CA VAL A 143 -7.50 4.57 5.35
C VAL A 143 -7.83 5.99 4.92
N ASP A 144 -9.01 6.47 5.25
CA ASP A 144 -9.36 7.88 5.07
C ASP A 144 -9.28 8.60 6.43
N TRP A 145 -8.18 9.31 6.65
CA TRP A 145 -7.93 10.05 7.88
C TRP A 145 -8.90 11.23 8.09
N ARG A 146 -9.53 11.74 7.03
CA ARG A 146 -10.49 12.86 7.10
C ARG A 146 -11.84 12.41 7.66
N SER A 147 -12.34 11.29 7.18
CA SER A 147 -13.60 10.68 7.64
C SER A 147 -13.39 9.67 8.77
N ARG A 148 -12.13 9.42 9.18
CA ARG A 148 -11.74 8.45 10.22
C ARG A 148 -12.35 7.08 10.00
N GLN A 149 -12.14 6.54 8.79
CA GLN A 149 -12.63 5.23 8.40
C GLN A 149 -11.53 4.39 7.75
N VAL A 150 -11.69 3.07 7.83
CA VAL A 150 -10.82 2.08 7.21
C VAL A 150 -11.67 1.11 6.41
N GLU A 151 -11.41 1.02 5.11
CA GLU A 151 -11.95 -0.01 4.24
C GLU A 151 -11.01 -1.22 4.25
N ILE A 152 -11.55 -2.40 4.51
CA ILE A 152 -10.79 -3.63 4.58
C ILE A 152 -11.13 -4.52 3.40
N TYR A 153 -10.10 -4.91 2.66
CA TYR A 153 -10.19 -5.90 1.59
C TYR A 153 -9.38 -7.14 1.97
N ARG A 154 -9.94 -8.31 1.77
CA ARG A 154 -9.27 -9.60 2.00
C ARG A 154 -9.27 -10.44 0.74
N ARG A 155 -8.22 -11.26 0.61
CA ARG A 155 -8.06 -12.15 -0.52
C ARG A 155 -9.04 -13.30 -0.45
N GLU A 156 -9.88 -13.42 -1.47
CA GLU A 156 -10.76 -14.53 -1.72
C GLU A 156 -10.74 -14.85 -3.22
N ASN A 157 -10.60 -16.13 -3.59
CA ASN A 157 -10.57 -16.58 -4.99
C ASN A 157 -9.61 -15.76 -5.88
N ALA A 158 -8.38 -15.53 -5.39
CA ALA A 158 -7.32 -14.78 -6.07
C ALA A 158 -7.60 -13.28 -6.29
N GLN A 159 -8.61 -12.71 -5.63
CA GLN A 159 -8.95 -11.28 -5.68
C GLN A 159 -9.09 -10.71 -4.28
N LEU A 160 -8.81 -9.42 -4.13
CA LEU A 160 -9.12 -8.66 -2.92
C LEU A 160 -10.60 -8.24 -2.97
N GLN A 161 -11.38 -8.76 -2.03
CA GLN A 161 -12.81 -8.48 -1.89
C GLN A 161 -13.05 -7.57 -0.69
N ALA A 162 -13.95 -6.60 -0.83
CA ALA A 162 -14.34 -5.75 0.29
C ALA A 162 -15.03 -6.58 1.39
N VAL A 163 -14.50 -6.49 2.60
CA VAL A 163 -15.02 -7.23 3.77
C VAL A 163 -15.84 -6.31 4.66
N SER A 164 -15.32 -5.13 4.97
CA SER A 164 -15.98 -4.17 5.87
C SER A 164 -15.41 -2.77 5.69
N THR A 165 -16.19 -1.79 6.13
CA THR A 165 -15.72 -0.44 6.41
C THR A 165 -15.90 -0.21 7.91
N LEU A 166 -14.81 0.11 8.61
CA LEU A 166 -14.77 0.39 10.04
C LEU A 166 -14.62 1.88 10.29
N PHE A 167 -15.28 2.35 11.35
CA PHE A 167 -15.29 3.74 11.78
C PHE A 167 -14.57 3.92 13.12
N ALA A 168 -14.37 5.14 13.58
CA ALA A 168 -13.57 5.47 14.75
C ALA A 168 -13.88 4.65 16.02
N THR A 169 -15.15 4.29 16.25
CA THR A 169 -15.58 3.51 17.42
C THR A 169 -15.39 2.01 17.30
N ASP A 170 -15.13 1.52 16.07
CA ASP A 170 -14.95 0.10 15.80
C ASP A 170 -13.53 -0.35 16.14
N ALA A 171 -13.34 -1.66 16.24
CA ALA A 171 -12.03 -2.27 16.37
C ALA A 171 -11.68 -3.07 15.10
N ILE A 172 -10.44 -2.94 14.63
CA ILE A 172 -9.90 -3.75 13.54
C ILE A 172 -9.19 -4.96 14.10
N ALA A 173 -9.47 -6.11 13.51
CA ALA A 173 -8.74 -7.36 13.69
C ALA A 173 -8.46 -8.00 12.34
N SER A 174 -7.35 -8.73 12.23
CA SER A 174 -6.95 -9.39 11.00
C SER A 174 -6.60 -10.87 11.25
N PRO A 175 -7.07 -11.78 10.39
CA PRO A 175 -6.65 -13.19 10.46
C PRO A 175 -5.15 -13.37 10.15
N LEU A 176 -4.51 -12.43 9.46
CA LEU A 176 -3.06 -12.42 9.23
C LEU A 176 -2.26 -12.09 10.49
N LEU A 177 -2.88 -11.40 11.45
CA LEU A 177 -2.26 -10.85 12.65
C LEU A 177 -2.92 -11.47 13.89
N PRO A 178 -2.60 -12.71 14.28
CA PRO A 178 -3.28 -13.41 15.37
C PRO A 178 -3.22 -12.64 16.69
N GLY A 179 -4.41 -12.30 17.24
CA GLY A 179 -4.52 -11.53 18.48
C GLY A 179 -4.26 -10.02 18.33
N PHE A 180 -4.06 -9.52 17.11
CA PHE A 180 -4.08 -8.09 16.86
C PHE A 180 -5.50 -7.57 16.94
N GLU A 181 -5.71 -6.60 17.80
CA GLU A 181 -6.95 -5.85 17.92
C GLU A 181 -6.61 -4.39 18.24
N CYS A 182 -7.10 -3.46 17.43
CA CYS A 182 -6.87 -2.04 17.62
C CYS A 182 -8.14 -1.24 17.33
N LYS A 183 -8.49 -0.29 18.21
CA LYS A 183 -9.57 0.65 17.89
C LYS A 183 -9.15 1.58 16.77
N ILE A 184 -10.06 1.80 15.83
CA ILE A 184 -9.81 2.66 14.67
C ILE A 184 -9.46 4.10 15.08
N GLU A 185 -10.04 4.61 16.18
CA GLU A 185 -9.73 5.95 16.71
C GLU A 185 -8.23 6.16 17.02
N ARG A 186 -7.45 5.07 17.24
CA ARG A 186 -6.01 5.13 17.51
C ARG A 186 -5.15 5.35 16.25
N PHE A 187 -5.76 5.31 15.09
CA PHE A 187 -5.09 5.60 13.83
C PHE A 187 -5.08 7.10 13.48
N PHE A 188 -5.80 7.92 14.31
CA PHE A 188 -6.01 9.34 14.02
C PHE A 188 -5.77 10.25 15.23
#